data_23a08892d3a94a17368dc97f6d1f93a9
#
_entry.id   23a08892d3a94a17368dc97f6d1f93a9
#
_cell.length_a   1.000
_cell.length_b   1.000
_cell.length_c   1.000
_cell.angle_alpha   90.00
_cell.angle_beta   90.00
_cell.angle_gamma   90.00
#
_symmetry.space_group_name_H-M   'P 1'
#
loop_
_entity.id
_entity.type
_entity.pdbx_description
1 polymer ?
#
loop_
_entity_poly.entity_id
_entity_poly.type
_entity_poly.pdbx_seq_one_letter_code
_entity_poly.pdbx_strand_id
1 'polypeptide(L)'
;AQNLKFGYVNYTELVQLVPEMDTVREQLEAQEKETYETLGAMYQEYQTKAEQFQQKQSTWTPAIRDSKMKELQEIEARFQENQQIFQQELQQMQQMLQAPVMEKVQNTVAELAKAQGLAFVFEETQMLYIDPAQGVNLTTEARKALNIPEDRTLESLQAELQAKAQAAQAQM
;
A
#
# COMPACT_ATOMS: atom_id res chain seq x y z
N ALA A 1 -40.11 22.57 -13.03
CA ALA A 1 -39.29 21.34 -12.88
C ALA A 1 -37.86 21.73 -12.57
N GLN A 2 -37.36 21.36 -11.37
CA GLN A 2 -35.96 21.57 -11.04
C GLN A 2 -35.12 20.55 -11.82
N ASN A 3 -34.28 21.04 -12.74
CA ASN A 3 -33.32 20.21 -13.41
C ASN A 3 -32.16 19.96 -12.42
N LEU A 4 -32.16 18.79 -11.79
CA LEU A 4 -31.04 18.36 -10.95
C LEU A 4 -29.83 18.09 -11.85
N LYS A 5 -28.78 18.90 -11.67
CA LYS A 5 -27.51 18.67 -12.34
C LYS A 5 -26.65 17.71 -11.51
N PHE A 6 -25.98 16.81 -12.18
CA PHE A 6 -25.07 15.89 -11.54
C PHE A 6 -23.69 15.91 -12.24
N GLY A 7 -22.69 15.51 -11.48
CA GLY A 7 -21.34 15.32 -12.01
C GLY A 7 -20.91 13.88 -11.90
N TYR A 8 -19.82 13.58 -12.56
CA TYR A 8 -19.15 12.29 -12.42
C TYR A 8 -17.64 12.50 -12.46
N VAL A 9 -16.93 11.55 -11.89
CA VAL A 9 -15.48 11.62 -11.73
C VAL A 9 -14.92 10.20 -11.71
N ASN A 10 -13.70 10.03 -12.20
CA ASN A 10 -12.97 8.81 -11.99
C ASN A 10 -12.20 8.93 -10.66
N TYR A 11 -12.88 8.58 -9.56
CA TYR A 11 -12.34 8.69 -8.21
C TYR A 11 -11.11 7.83 -8.00
N THR A 12 -11.13 6.61 -8.54
CA THR A 12 -9.99 5.69 -8.44
C THR A 12 -8.74 6.29 -9.10
N GLU A 13 -8.88 6.88 -10.27
CA GLU A 13 -7.80 7.59 -10.95
C GLU A 13 -7.23 8.72 -10.08
N LEU A 14 -8.10 9.55 -9.51
CA LEU A 14 -7.67 10.67 -8.68
C LEU A 14 -6.90 10.21 -7.45
N VAL A 15 -7.41 9.22 -6.73
CA VAL A 15 -6.76 8.70 -5.52
C VAL A 15 -5.40 8.08 -5.84
N GLN A 16 -5.31 7.33 -6.93
CA GLN A 16 -4.08 6.67 -7.32
C GLN A 16 -2.99 7.63 -7.81
N LEU A 17 -3.39 8.71 -8.47
CA LEU A 17 -2.44 9.63 -9.12
C LEU A 17 -2.08 10.86 -8.30
N VAL A 18 -2.82 11.18 -7.25
CA VAL A 18 -2.54 12.34 -6.41
C VAL A 18 -1.14 12.22 -5.78
N PRO A 19 -0.34 13.33 -5.75
CA PRO A 19 1.04 13.26 -5.25
C PRO A 19 1.16 12.73 -3.81
N GLU A 20 0.18 12.98 -2.96
CA GLU A 20 0.16 12.48 -1.58
C GLU A 20 0.12 10.95 -1.53
N MET A 21 -0.45 10.30 -2.55
CA MET A 21 -0.44 8.82 -2.61
C MET A 21 0.95 8.28 -2.92
N ASP A 22 1.78 9.01 -3.65
CA ASP A 22 3.19 8.63 -3.87
C ASP A 22 3.94 8.59 -2.54
N THR A 23 3.71 9.58 -1.66
CA THR A 23 4.29 9.60 -0.33
C THR A 23 3.84 8.41 0.50
N VAL A 24 2.55 8.05 0.43
CA VAL A 24 2.02 6.85 1.09
C VAL A 24 2.75 5.59 0.61
N ARG A 25 2.91 5.44 -0.70
CA ARG A 25 3.62 4.28 -1.28
C ARG A 25 5.07 4.20 -0.81
N GLU A 26 5.76 5.34 -0.78
CA GLU A 26 7.15 5.41 -0.31
C GLU A 26 7.28 4.99 1.16
N GLN A 27 6.37 5.46 2.00
CA GLN A 27 6.35 5.11 3.43
C GLN A 27 6.06 3.63 3.64
N LEU A 28 5.12 3.07 2.88
CA LEU A 28 4.80 1.63 2.95
C LEU A 28 5.96 0.78 2.46
N GLU A 29 6.62 1.19 1.39
CA GLU A 29 7.80 0.50 0.85
C GLU A 29 8.95 0.49 1.85
N ALA A 30 9.21 1.62 2.51
CA ALA A 30 10.24 1.72 3.54
C ALA A 30 9.94 0.80 4.74
N GLN A 31 8.69 0.74 5.18
CA GLN A 31 8.26 -0.14 6.26
C GLN A 31 8.36 -1.61 5.86
N GLU A 32 7.97 -1.94 4.65
CA GLU A 32 8.06 -3.29 4.10
C GLU A 32 9.51 -3.77 4.05
N LYS A 33 10.42 -2.90 3.59
CA LYS A 33 11.86 -3.19 3.55
C LYS A 33 12.41 -3.48 4.94
N GLU A 34 12.08 -2.64 5.93
CA GLU A 34 12.50 -2.82 7.32
C GLU A 34 11.98 -4.14 7.89
N THR A 35 10.74 -4.49 7.57
CA THR A 35 10.13 -5.75 7.97
C THR A 35 10.90 -6.95 7.38
N TYR A 36 11.22 -6.91 6.10
CA TYR A 36 11.99 -7.96 5.44
C TYR A 36 13.40 -8.11 6.04
N GLU A 37 14.05 -7.00 6.34
CA GLU A 37 15.38 -7.02 6.97
C GLU A 37 15.32 -7.66 8.37
N THR A 38 14.30 -7.32 9.15
CA THR A 38 14.11 -7.87 10.49
C THR A 38 13.85 -9.38 10.44
N LEU A 39 12.94 -9.82 9.56
CA LEU A 39 12.66 -11.25 9.39
C LEU A 39 13.86 -12.01 8.84
N GLY A 40 14.60 -11.40 7.92
CA GLY A 40 15.83 -11.97 7.36
C GLY A 40 16.91 -12.18 8.41
N ALA A 41 17.08 -11.24 9.34
CA ALA A 41 18.01 -11.36 10.46
C ALA A 41 17.63 -12.52 11.39
N MET A 42 16.34 -12.69 11.68
CA MET A 42 15.84 -13.81 12.49
C MET A 42 16.09 -15.16 11.81
N TYR A 43 15.87 -15.21 10.51
CA TYR A 43 16.11 -16.42 9.71
C TYR A 43 17.60 -16.79 9.71
N GLN A 44 18.49 -15.81 9.57
CA GLN A 44 19.93 -16.03 9.63
C GLN A 44 20.39 -16.52 11.00
N GLU A 45 19.85 -15.96 12.07
CA GLU A 45 20.10 -16.43 13.43
C GLU A 45 19.71 -17.90 13.59
N TYR A 46 18.54 -18.26 13.08
CA TYR A 46 18.07 -19.65 13.09
C TYR A 46 19.05 -20.58 12.34
N GLN A 47 19.43 -20.18 11.11
CA GLN A 47 20.34 -21.00 10.30
C GLN A 47 21.69 -21.21 11.01
N THR A 48 22.27 -20.15 11.54
CA THR A 48 23.55 -20.22 12.24
C THR A 48 23.46 -21.16 13.44
N LYS A 49 22.44 -21.05 14.25
CA LYS A 49 22.23 -21.89 15.42
C LYS A 49 21.92 -23.35 15.05
N ALA A 50 21.17 -23.56 13.97
CA ALA A 50 20.86 -24.88 13.45
C ALA A 50 22.13 -25.60 12.97
N GLU A 51 23.02 -24.89 12.27
CA GLU A 51 24.30 -25.43 11.84
C GLU A 51 25.21 -25.80 13.04
N GLN A 52 25.27 -24.90 14.03
CA GLN A 52 26.00 -25.17 15.26
C GLN A 52 25.43 -26.40 15.98
N PHE A 53 24.14 -26.54 16.02
CA PHE A 53 23.48 -27.70 16.61
C PHE A 53 23.92 -29.00 15.91
N GLN A 54 23.87 -29.03 14.58
CA GLN A 54 24.27 -30.20 13.80
C GLN A 54 25.73 -30.57 14.04
N GLN A 55 26.61 -29.58 14.12
CA GLN A 55 28.04 -29.82 14.26
C GLN A 55 28.45 -30.24 15.67
N LYS A 56 27.78 -29.72 16.72
CA LYS A 56 28.21 -29.85 18.11
C LYS A 56 27.33 -30.75 18.98
N GLN A 57 26.18 -31.21 18.48
CA GLN A 57 25.23 -31.97 19.29
C GLN A 57 25.84 -33.22 19.94
N SER A 58 26.76 -33.87 19.25
CA SER A 58 27.40 -35.07 19.76
C SER A 58 28.38 -34.81 20.93
N THR A 59 28.85 -33.55 21.05
CA THR A 59 29.75 -33.14 22.13
C THR A 59 29.02 -32.59 23.35
N TRP A 60 27.71 -32.33 23.23
CA TRP A 60 26.90 -31.74 24.30
C TRP A 60 26.30 -32.80 25.21
N THR A 61 26.11 -32.43 26.49
CA THR A 61 25.32 -33.25 27.41
C THR A 61 23.85 -33.20 26.96
N PRO A 62 23.02 -34.20 27.38
CA PRO A 62 21.60 -34.18 27.06
C PRO A 62 20.91 -32.89 27.49
N ALA A 63 21.23 -32.33 28.66
CA ALA A 63 20.65 -31.08 29.14
C ALA A 63 20.99 -29.87 28.25
N ILE A 64 22.26 -29.79 27.80
CA ILE A 64 22.71 -28.74 26.88
C ILE A 64 22.00 -28.88 25.53
N ARG A 65 21.93 -30.11 25.01
CA ARG A 65 21.27 -30.40 23.73
C ARG A 65 19.79 -29.99 23.75
N ASP A 66 19.10 -30.34 24.82
CA ASP A 66 17.67 -29.94 25.00
C ASP A 66 17.51 -28.43 25.05
N SER A 67 18.41 -27.73 25.75
CA SER A 67 18.41 -26.26 25.82
C SER A 67 18.64 -25.63 24.46
N LYS A 68 19.55 -26.15 23.67
CA LYS A 68 19.84 -25.67 22.32
C LYS A 68 18.69 -25.94 21.35
N MET A 69 18.06 -27.09 21.45
CA MET A 69 16.86 -27.41 20.67
C MET A 69 15.72 -26.45 21.00
N LYS A 70 15.54 -26.13 22.27
CA LYS A 70 14.51 -25.18 22.72
C LYS A 70 14.77 -23.78 22.17
N GLU A 71 16.01 -23.32 22.11
CA GLU A 71 16.39 -22.04 21.47
C GLU A 71 15.94 -22.00 20.00
N LEU A 72 16.19 -23.08 19.24
CA LEU A 72 15.77 -23.17 17.85
C LEU A 72 14.25 -23.08 17.69
N GLN A 73 13.52 -23.79 18.53
CA GLN A 73 12.06 -23.77 18.52
C GLN A 73 11.49 -22.38 18.87
N GLU A 74 12.13 -21.69 19.80
CA GLU A 74 11.74 -20.33 20.20
C GLU A 74 11.97 -19.32 19.07
N ILE A 75 13.07 -19.42 18.34
CA ILE A 75 13.36 -18.56 17.18
C ILE A 75 12.33 -18.79 16.08
N GLU A 76 12.04 -20.06 15.78
CA GLU A 76 11.06 -20.41 14.75
C GLU A 76 9.66 -19.89 15.10
N ALA A 77 9.22 -20.10 16.34
CA ALA A 77 7.92 -19.61 16.82
C ALA A 77 7.84 -18.08 16.73
N ARG A 78 8.90 -17.39 17.14
CA ARG A 78 8.97 -15.92 17.10
C ARG A 78 8.97 -15.40 15.67
N PHE A 79 9.64 -16.09 14.74
CA PHE A 79 9.64 -15.75 13.32
C PHE A 79 8.23 -15.81 12.74
N GLN A 80 7.50 -16.90 13.00
CA GLN A 80 6.13 -17.08 12.51
C GLN A 80 5.18 -16.05 13.11
N GLU A 81 5.29 -15.78 14.40
CA GLU A 81 4.47 -14.79 15.09
C GLU A 81 4.72 -13.38 14.54
N ASN A 82 5.99 -12.99 14.39
CA ASN A 82 6.35 -11.69 13.85
C ASN A 82 5.92 -11.52 12.40
N GLN A 83 5.96 -12.58 11.60
CA GLN A 83 5.49 -12.54 10.22
C GLN A 83 4.01 -12.15 10.14
N GLN A 84 3.18 -12.72 11.01
CA GLN A 84 1.76 -12.37 11.10
C GLN A 84 1.53 -10.95 11.61
N ILE A 85 2.24 -10.57 12.67
CA ILE A 85 2.13 -9.23 13.26
C ILE A 85 2.51 -8.16 12.23
N PHE A 86 3.62 -8.35 11.52
CA PHE A 86 4.11 -7.39 10.54
C PHE A 86 3.14 -7.23 9.36
N GLN A 87 2.48 -8.31 8.92
CA GLN A 87 1.44 -8.22 7.89
C GLN A 87 0.26 -7.37 8.35
N GLN A 88 -0.20 -7.59 9.57
CA GLN A 88 -1.30 -6.81 10.16
C GLN A 88 -0.92 -5.33 10.30
N GLU A 89 0.28 -5.07 10.77
CA GLU A 89 0.78 -3.69 10.92
C GLU A 89 0.87 -2.96 9.58
N LEU A 90 1.33 -3.64 8.52
CA LEU A 90 1.37 -3.05 7.18
C LEU A 90 -0.02 -2.72 6.66
N GLN A 91 -1.00 -3.60 6.86
CA GLN A 91 -2.38 -3.35 6.48
C GLN A 91 -2.98 -2.16 7.22
N GLN A 92 -2.77 -2.09 8.53
CA GLN A 92 -3.23 -0.97 9.37
C GLN A 92 -2.56 0.33 8.94
N MET A 93 -1.26 0.32 8.70
CA MET A 93 -0.51 1.47 8.23
C MET A 93 -1.03 1.96 6.88
N GLN A 94 -1.30 1.04 5.95
CA GLN A 94 -1.88 1.37 4.65
C GLN A 94 -3.21 2.11 4.81
N GLN A 95 -4.11 1.59 5.63
CA GLN A 95 -5.41 2.22 5.88
C GLN A 95 -5.25 3.60 6.52
N MET A 96 -4.38 3.72 7.52
CA MET A 96 -4.14 4.99 8.21
C MET A 96 -3.54 6.05 7.30
N LEU A 97 -2.63 5.66 6.41
CA LEU A 97 -1.97 6.61 5.50
C LEU A 97 -2.86 7.00 4.32
N GLN A 98 -3.69 6.08 3.84
CA GLN A 98 -4.60 6.33 2.71
C GLN A 98 -5.82 7.15 3.10
N ALA A 99 -6.32 7.03 4.31
CA ALA A 99 -7.55 7.70 4.73
C ALA A 99 -7.51 9.22 4.55
N PRO A 100 -6.47 9.96 4.97
CA PRO A 100 -6.40 11.41 4.74
C PRO A 100 -6.35 11.78 3.26
N VAL A 101 -5.69 10.96 2.44
CA VAL A 101 -5.59 11.19 0.99
C VAL A 101 -6.97 11.05 0.34
N MET A 102 -7.69 10.00 0.67
CA MET A 102 -9.05 9.77 0.18
C MET A 102 -9.99 10.90 0.60
N GLU A 103 -9.89 11.34 1.84
CA GLU A 103 -10.67 12.47 2.36
C GLU A 103 -10.37 13.76 1.60
N LYS A 104 -9.10 14.05 1.34
CA LYS A 104 -8.69 15.23 0.55
C LYS A 104 -9.29 15.18 -0.86
N VAL A 105 -9.24 14.04 -1.52
CA VAL A 105 -9.82 13.87 -2.85
C VAL A 105 -11.34 14.08 -2.82
N GLN A 106 -12.03 13.47 -1.85
CA GLN A 106 -13.48 13.63 -1.69
C GLN A 106 -13.86 15.10 -1.44
N ASN A 107 -13.14 15.78 -0.56
CA ASN A 107 -13.40 17.19 -0.24
C ASN A 107 -13.17 18.07 -1.45
N THR A 108 -12.13 17.83 -2.23
CA THR A 108 -11.84 18.57 -3.46
C THR A 108 -12.97 18.41 -4.48
N VAL A 109 -13.41 17.18 -4.69
CA VAL A 109 -14.55 16.90 -5.59
C VAL A 109 -15.83 17.60 -5.10
N ALA A 110 -16.10 17.54 -3.80
CA ALA A 110 -17.27 18.17 -3.20
C ALA A 110 -17.25 19.70 -3.39
N GLU A 111 -16.10 20.34 -3.21
CA GLU A 111 -15.94 21.78 -3.42
C GLU A 111 -16.18 22.17 -4.87
N LEU A 112 -15.64 21.41 -5.82
CA LEU A 112 -15.88 21.64 -7.25
C LEU A 112 -17.36 21.47 -7.62
N ALA A 113 -18.02 20.46 -7.06
CA ALA A 113 -19.43 20.21 -7.26
C ALA A 113 -20.28 21.38 -6.75
N LYS A 114 -20.00 21.87 -5.55
CA LYS A 114 -20.68 23.03 -4.96
C LYS A 114 -20.52 24.28 -5.82
N ALA A 115 -19.30 24.54 -6.30
CA ALA A 115 -19.02 25.70 -7.14
C ALA A 115 -19.82 25.69 -8.44
N GLN A 116 -20.15 24.50 -8.97
CA GLN A 116 -20.91 24.34 -10.21
C GLN A 116 -22.40 24.07 -9.99
N GLY A 117 -22.86 24.08 -8.74
CA GLY A 117 -24.25 23.85 -8.41
C GLY A 117 -24.73 22.42 -8.67
N LEU A 118 -23.86 21.46 -8.58
CA LEU A 118 -24.19 20.05 -8.80
C LEU A 118 -24.83 19.45 -7.54
N ALA A 119 -25.87 18.65 -7.72
CA ALA A 119 -26.56 17.98 -6.61
C ALA A 119 -25.82 16.71 -6.15
N PHE A 120 -25.22 15.99 -7.09
CA PHE A 120 -24.53 14.71 -6.85
C PHE A 120 -23.28 14.62 -7.70
N VAL A 121 -22.32 13.84 -7.22
CA VAL A 121 -21.18 13.38 -8.03
C VAL A 121 -21.09 11.86 -7.90
N PHE A 122 -21.04 11.16 -9.02
CA PHE A 122 -20.99 9.72 -9.09
C PHE A 122 -19.60 9.24 -9.55
N GLU A 123 -19.24 8.02 -9.14
CA GLU A 123 -18.06 7.34 -9.69
C GLU A 123 -18.33 6.86 -11.11
N GLU A 124 -17.55 7.36 -12.06
CA GLU A 124 -17.71 7.08 -13.49
C GLU A 124 -17.67 5.58 -13.82
N THR A 125 -16.75 4.85 -13.20
CA THR A 125 -16.52 3.44 -13.52
C THR A 125 -17.65 2.51 -13.09
N GLN A 126 -18.54 2.97 -12.21
CA GLN A 126 -19.69 2.20 -11.75
C GLN A 126 -20.96 2.48 -12.55
N MET A 127 -20.91 3.42 -13.47
CA MET A 127 -22.06 3.82 -14.26
C MET A 127 -22.06 3.09 -15.61
N LEU A 128 -23.18 2.50 -15.98
CA LEU A 128 -23.35 1.86 -17.29
C LEU A 128 -23.52 2.88 -18.42
N TYR A 129 -24.16 4.01 -18.10
CA TYR A 129 -24.41 5.07 -19.08
C TYR A 129 -24.48 6.41 -18.37
N ILE A 130 -23.89 7.42 -18.99
CA ILE A 130 -23.97 8.82 -18.57
C ILE A 130 -24.27 9.65 -19.80
N ASP A 131 -25.37 10.40 -19.76
CA ASP A 131 -25.70 11.34 -20.82
C ASP A 131 -24.75 12.55 -20.77
N PRO A 132 -23.88 12.74 -21.76
CA PRO A 132 -22.91 13.84 -21.74
C PRO A 132 -23.59 15.24 -21.78
N ALA A 133 -24.85 15.32 -22.15
CA ALA A 133 -25.59 16.58 -22.14
C ALA A 133 -26.09 16.98 -20.73
N GLN A 134 -26.23 16.02 -19.82
CA GLN A 134 -26.74 16.23 -18.46
C GLN A 134 -25.68 16.07 -17.37
N GLY A 135 -24.69 15.22 -17.57
CA GLY A 135 -23.63 15.00 -16.63
C GLY A 135 -22.42 15.87 -16.89
N VAL A 136 -21.78 16.36 -15.82
CA VAL A 136 -20.53 17.15 -15.89
C VAL A 136 -19.37 16.28 -15.47
N ASN A 137 -18.37 16.13 -16.33
CA ASN A 137 -17.14 15.42 -16.00
C ASN A 137 -16.21 16.32 -15.20
N LEU A 138 -16.01 16.01 -13.94
CA LEU A 138 -15.16 16.78 -13.03
C LEU A 138 -13.71 16.27 -12.98
N THR A 139 -13.37 15.18 -13.67
CA THR A 139 -12.07 14.53 -13.54
C THR A 139 -10.92 15.48 -13.88
N THR A 140 -11.00 16.20 -14.98
CA THR A 140 -9.92 17.11 -15.41
C THR A 140 -9.72 18.26 -14.41
N GLU A 141 -10.79 18.87 -13.94
CA GLU A 141 -10.73 19.96 -12.96
C GLU A 141 -10.20 19.47 -11.61
N ALA A 142 -10.65 18.30 -11.18
CA ALA A 142 -10.17 17.67 -9.94
C ALA A 142 -8.70 17.33 -10.04
N ARG A 143 -8.23 16.80 -11.17
CA ARG A 143 -6.80 16.55 -11.41
C ARG A 143 -5.96 17.82 -11.23
N LYS A 144 -6.41 18.93 -11.79
CA LYS A 144 -5.73 20.24 -11.63
C LYS A 144 -5.72 20.71 -10.19
N ALA A 145 -6.87 20.63 -9.51
CA ALA A 145 -6.99 21.05 -8.11
C ALA A 145 -6.15 20.21 -7.17
N LEU A 146 -5.90 18.95 -7.52
CA LEU A 146 -5.09 18.01 -6.75
C LEU A 146 -3.62 17.97 -7.18
N ASN A 147 -3.22 18.86 -8.10
CA ASN A 147 -1.84 18.95 -8.62
C ASN A 147 -1.34 17.67 -9.28
N ILE A 148 -2.25 16.95 -9.94
CA ILE A 148 -1.87 15.77 -10.73
C ILE A 148 -1.34 16.24 -12.09
N PRO A 149 -0.11 15.84 -12.50
CA PRO A 149 0.44 16.21 -13.80
C PRO A 149 -0.45 15.76 -14.97
N GLU A 150 -0.59 16.60 -15.98
CA GLU A 150 -1.48 16.32 -17.12
C GLU A 150 -1.12 15.04 -17.89
N ASP A 151 0.17 14.73 -17.96
CA ASP A 151 0.70 13.56 -18.64
C ASP A 151 0.67 12.28 -17.80
N ARG A 152 0.30 12.39 -16.52
CA ARG A 152 0.25 11.25 -15.61
C ARG A 152 -1.07 10.49 -15.74
N THR A 153 -0.97 9.20 -16.07
CA THR A 153 -2.11 8.30 -16.24
C THR A 153 -1.96 7.05 -15.37
N LEU A 154 -3.04 6.28 -15.23
CA LEU A 154 -2.96 4.97 -14.54
C LEU A 154 -1.97 4.04 -15.22
N GLU A 155 -1.88 4.08 -16.56
CA GLU A 155 -0.90 3.30 -17.32
C GLU A 155 0.53 3.74 -17.01
N SER A 156 0.80 5.06 -16.98
CA SER A 156 2.13 5.57 -16.64
C SER A 156 2.52 5.22 -15.20
N LEU A 157 1.57 5.26 -14.27
CA LEU A 157 1.80 4.84 -12.90
C LEU A 157 2.15 3.35 -12.81
N GLN A 158 1.41 2.50 -13.52
CA GLN A 158 1.71 1.07 -13.58
C GLN A 158 3.12 0.81 -14.11
N ALA A 159 3.52 1.52 -15.16
CA ALA A 159 4.88 1.41 -15.71
C ALA A 159 5.95 1.83 -14.70
N GLU A 160 5.72 2.92 -13.97
CA GLU A 160 6.63 3.38 -12.90
C GLU A 160 6.77 2.33 -11.79
N LEU A 161 5.65 1.77 -11.33
CA LEU A 161 5.65 0.78 -10.26
C LEU A 161 6.32 -0.52 -10.69
N GLN A 162 6.12 -0.97 -11.93
CA GLN A 162 6.81 -2.13 -12.48
C GLN A 162 8.31 -1.91 -12.59
N ALA A 163 8.73 -0.72 -13.05
CA ALA A 163 10.14 -0.37 -13.15
C ALA A 163 10.83 -0.38 -11.79
N LYS A 164 10.15 0.15 -10.75
CA LYS A 164 10.66 0.12 -9.37
C LYS A 164 10.78 -1.30 -8.83
N ALA A 165 9.77 -2.14 -9.10
CA ALA A 165 9.78 -3.54 -8.66
C ALA A 165 10.93 -4.32 -9.31
N GLN A 166 11.17 -4.10 -10.61
CA GLN A 166 12.28 -4.73 -11.34
C GLN A 166 13.64 -4.26 -10.83
N ALA A 167 13.78 -2.95 -10.56
CA ALA A 167 15.00 -2.40 -9.99
C ALA A 167 15.31 -2.96 -8.60
N ALA A 168 14.28 -3.14 -7.77
CA ALA A 168 14.43 -3.75 -6.45
C ALA A 168 14.87 -5.21 -6.53
N GLN A 169 14.33 -5.98 -7.50
CA GLN A 169 14.73 -7.36 -7.74
C GLN A 169 16.17 -7.48 -8.24
N ALA A 170 16.62 -6.53 -9.06
CA ALA A 170 17.97 -6.52 -9.59
C ALA A 170 19.05 -6.22 -8.52
N GLN A 171 18.66 -5.62 -7.40
CA GLN A 171 19.55 -5.32 -6.26
C GLN A 171 19.64 -6.46 -5.25
N MET A 172 18.84 -7.49 -5.40
CA MET A 172 18.92 -8.72 -4.59
C MET A 172 19.76 -9.77 -5.31
#